data_05d79da7e26d81c6f2c5927089296fcf
#
_entry.id   05d79da7e26d81c6f2c5927089296fcf
#
_cell.length_a   1.000
_cell.length_b   1.000
_cell.length_c   1.000
_cell.angle_alpha   90.00
_cell.angle_beta   90.00
_cell.angle_gamma   90.00
#
_symmetry.space_group_name_H-M   'P 1'
#
loop_
_entity.id
_entity.type
_entity.pdbx_description
1 polymer ?
#
loop_
_entity_poly.entity_id
_entity_poly.type
_entity_poly.pdbx_seq_one_letter_code
_entity_poly.pdbx_strand_id
1 'polypeptide(L)'
;MKPLFLQALMYPKLMPCRNMSGVEQELMVLAKEQEKEIKGFENIKFQSSVFDSIPYEVQAKELLKGIDSLHEYTGEFNEMLDVYKTQRISEIEAMFNKSEFTMGASQEILLDNRNKNWVKQLKEIMPKNNVFVAVGAGHLPGKNGVLNLLREQGYTVRPLVNK
;
A
#
# COMPACT_ATOMS: atom_id res chain seq x y z
N MET A 1 -8.87 -21.21 -2.40
CA MET A 1 -8.60 -19.75 -2.17
C MET A 1 -7.11 -19.61 -1.88
N LYS A 2 -6.44 -18.56 -2.37
CA LYS A 2 -5.00 -18.35 -2.11
C LYS A 2 -4.78 -17.97 -0.65
N PRO A 3 -3.71 -18.46 0.02
CA PRO A 3 -3.48 -18.17 1.44
C PRO A 3 -3.41 -16.67 1.75
N LEU A 4 -2.85 -15.87 0.88
CA LEU A 4 -2.75 -14.42 1.01
C LEU A 4 -4.13 -13.73 1.06
N PHE A 5 -5.14 -14.24 0.35
CA PHE A 5 -6.50 -13.75 0.45
C PHE A 5 -7.19 -14.17 1.75
N LEU A 6 -6.84 -15.34 2.30
CA LEU A 6 -7.32 -15.75 3.63
C LEU A 6 -6.74 -14.85 4.71
N GLN A 7 -5.46 -14.49 4.61
CA GLN A 7 -4.82 -13.55 5.51
C GLN A 7 -5.49 -12.17 5.45
N ALA A 8 -5.83 -11.68 4.26
CA ALA A 8 -6.55 -10.42 4.11
C ALA A 8 -7.92 -10.40 4.79
N LEU A 9 -8.60 -11.55 4.92
CA LEU A 9 -9.86 -11.67 5.65
C LEU A 9 -9.70 -11.58 7.18
N MET A 10 -8.47 -11.67 7.70
CA MET A 10 -8.21 -11.50 9.13
C MET A 10 -8.16 -10.02 9.52
N TYR A 11 -7.71 -9.12 8.65
CA TYR A 11 -7.54 -7.69 8.95
C TYR A 11 -8.80 -7.02 9.51
N PRO A 12 -10.01 -7.20 8.95
CA PRO A 12 -11.22 -6.60 9.50
C PRO A 12 -11.53 -7.05 10.94
N LYS A 13 -11.07 -8.25 11.33
CA LYS A 13 -11.26 -8.78 12.68
C LYS A 13 -10.24 -8.22 13.67
N LEU A 14 -9.10 -7.74 13.19
CA LEU A 14 -8.06 -7.11 13.99
C LEU A 14 -8.34 -5.62 14.21
N MET A 15 -9.21 -5.02 13.40
CA MET A 15 -9.56 -3.61 13.52
C MET A 15 -10.28 -3.31 14.83
N PRO A 16 -9.88 -2.24 15.55
CA PRO A 16 -10.51 -1.85 16.81
C PRO A 16 -11.88 -1.21 16.63
N CYS A 17 -12.27 -0.86 15.40
CA CYS A 17 -13.54 -0.21 15.09
C CYS A 17 -14.50 -1.15 14.33
N ARG A 18 -15.80 -1.01 14.60
CA ARG A 18 -16.84 -1.81 13.94
C ARG A 18 -17.33 -1.21 12.63
N ASN A 19 -17.36 0.12 12.56
CA ASN A 19 -17.78 0.85 11.37
C ASN A 19 -16.54 1.25 10.59
N MET A 20 -16.25 0.51 9.54
CA MET A 20 -15.11 0.75 8.66
C MET A 20 -15.59 1.37 7.36
N SER A 21 -14.89 2.41 6.90
CA SER A 21 -15.01 2.95 5.56
C SER A 21 -13.65 2.83 4.86
N GLY A 22 -13.67 2.61 3.56
CA GLY A 22 -12.45 2.56 2.74
C GLY A 22 -12.14 3.93 2.15
N VAL A 23 -10.91 4.40 2.28
CA VAL A 23 -10.45 5.66 1.66
C VAL A 23 -10.72 5.66 0.16
N GLU A 24 -10.52 4.52 -0.50
CA GLU A 24 -10.78 4.36 -1.93
C GLU A 24 -12.25 4.59 -2.28
N GLN A 25 -13.17 4.09 -1.45
CA GLN A 25 -14.61 4.26 -1.66
C GLN A 25 -15.01 5.72 -1.51
N GLU A 26 -14.52 6.40 -0.48
CA GLU A 26 -14.78 7.83 -0.27
C GLU A 26 -14.21 8.69 -1.42
N LEU A 27 -13.01 8.40 -1.87
CA LEU A 27 -12.41 9.10 -3.02
C LEU A 27 -13.18 8.85 -4.32
N MET A 28 -13.70 7.65 -4.54
CA MET A 28 -14.54 7.36 -5.70
C MET A 28 -15.86 8.13 -5.67
N VAL A 29 -16.49 8.27 -4.50
CA VAL A 29 -17.69 9.09 -4.32
C VAL A 29 -17.40 10.54 -4.67
N LEU A 30 -16.34 11.13 -4.07
CA LEU A 30 -15.93 12.50 -4.32
C LEU A 30 -15.60 12.75 -5.81
N ALA A 31 -14.90 11.83 -6.44
CA ALA A 31 -14.57 11.95 -7.86
C ALA A 31 -15.82 11.94 -8.73
N LYS A 32 -16.81 11.09 -8.41
CA LYS A 32 -18.10 11.04 -9.11
C LYS A 32 -18.91 12.32 -8.92
N GLU A 33 -18.99 12.84 -7.69
CA GLU A 33 -19.68 14.10 -7.40
C GLU A 33 -19.07 15.30 -8.13
N GLN A 34 -17.75 15.26 -8.36
CA GLN A 34 -17.02 16.32 -9.06
C GLN A 34 -16.84 16.03 -10.57
N GLU A 35 -17.51 15.00 -11.08
CA GLU A 35 -17.41 14.59 -12.49
C GLU A 35 -15.96 14.36 -12.97
N LYS A 36 -15.09 13.86 -12.05
CA LYS A 36 -13.68 13.56 -12.36
C LYS A 36 -13.54 12.15 -12.92
N GLU A 37 -12.74 12.03 -13.97
CA GLU A 37 -12.37 10.73 -14.53
C GLU A 37 -11.47 9.97 -13.53
N ILE A 38 -11.77 8.68 -13.32
CA ILE A 38 -10.95 7.78 -12.50
C ILE A 38 -10.23 6.81 -13.41
N LYS A 39 -8.91 6.72 -13.25
CA LYS A 39 -8.04 5.77 -13.95
C LYS A 39 -7.25 4.94 -12.96
N GLY A 40 -7.09 3.64 -13.24
CA GLY A 40 -6.20 2.78 -12.48
C GLY A 40 -4.81 2.72 -13.13
N PHE A 41 -3.75 2.69 -12.32
CA PHE A 41 -2.41 2.36 -12.81
C PHE A 41 -2.30 0.91 -13.25
N GLU A 42 -3.16 0.05 -12.69
CA GLU A 42 -3.17 -1.39 -12.88
C GLU A 42 -4.62 -1.89 -13.02
N ASN A 43 -4.78 -2.96 -13.74
CA ASN A 43 -6.05 -3.68 -13.77
C ASN A 43 -6.04 -4.86 -12.78
N ILE A 44 -7.22 -5.39 -12.47
CA ILE A 44 -7.40 -6.47 -11.50
C ILE A 44 -6.67 -7.77 -11.89
N LYS A 45 -6.54 -8.03 -13.20
CA LYS A 45 -5.82 -9.19 -13.71
C LYS A 45 -4.33 -9.10 -13.40
N PHE A 46 -3.74 -7.92 -13.57
CA PHE A 46 -2.34 -7.67 -13.21
C PHE A 46 -2.14 -7.80 -11.71
N GLN A 47 -2.98 -7.17 -10.89
CA GLN A 47 -2.88 -7.29 -9.41
C GLN A 47 -3.01 -8.75 -8.95
N SER A 48 -3.92 -9.52 -9.55
CA SER A 48 -4.03 -10.94 -9.24
C SER A 48 -2.75 -11.71 -9.60
N SER A 49 -2.11 -11.40 -10.74
CA SER A 49 -0.85 -12.04 -11.16
C SER A 49 0.33 -11.69 -10.27
N VAL A 50 0.34 -10.50 -9.65
CA VAL A 50 1.35 -10.10 -8.64
C VAL A 50 1.32 -11.07 -7.45
N PHE A 51 0.13 -11.41 -6.96
CA PHE A 51 -0.02 -12.39 -5.87
C PHE A 51 0.33 -13.82 -6.32
N ASP A 52 0.13 -14.15 -7.59
CA ASP A 52 0.52 -15.45 -8.15
C ASP A 52 2.04 -15.62 -8.26
N SER A 53 2.79 -14.52 -8.29
CA SER A 53 4.26 -14.54 -8.34
C SER A 53 4.90 -14.93 -7.01
N ILE A 54 4.13 -14.91 -5.92
CA ILE A 54 4.61 -15.34 -4.59
C ILE A 54 4.30 -16.82 -4.44
N PRO A 55 5.31 -17.70 -4.20
CA PRO A 55 5.08 -19.13 -4.05
C PRO A 55 4.02 -19.43 -2.97
N TYR A 56 3.12 -20.36 -3.25
CA TYR A 56 2.05 -20.72 -2.31
C TYR A 56 2.57 -21.22 -0.96
N GLU A 57 3.72 -21.89 -0.94
CA GLU A 57 4.36 -22.32 0.29
C GLU A 57 4.73 -21.13 1.19
N VAL A 58 5.26 -20.07 0.58
CA VAL A 58 5.58 -18.83 1.31
C VAL A 58 4.29 -18.19 1.85
N GLN A 59 3.26 -18.07 1.00
CA GLN A 59 1.97 -17.52 1.42
C GLN A 59 1.33 -18.34 2.56
N ALA A 60 1.42 -19.67 2.49
CA ALA A 60 0.87 -20.58 3.50
C ALA A 60 1.63 -20.45 4.83
N LYS A 61 2.95 -20.33 4.76
CA LYS A 61 3.82 -20.17 5.93
C LYS A 61 3.52 -18.88 6.68
N GLU A 62 3.35 -17.77 5.95
CA GLU A 62 2.97 -16.49 6.55
C GLU A 62 1.56 -16.52 7.15
N LEU A 63 0.61 -17.15 6.49
CA LEU A 63 -0.73 -17.33 7.04
C LEU A 63 -0.72 -18.15 8.33
N LEU A 64 0.03 -19.27 8.38
CA LEU A 64 0.16 -20.11 9.57
C LEU A 64 0.83 -19.33 10.70
N LYS A 65 1.93 -18.60 10.42
CA LYS A 65 2.58 -17.73 11.40
C LYS A 65 1.58 -16.74 12.01
N GLY A 66 0.77 -16.07 11.18
CA GLY A 66 -0.25 -15.14 11.65
C GLY A 66 -1.36 -15.78 12.50
N ILE A 67 -1.68 -17.07 12.28
CA ILE A 67 -2.67 -17.81 13.07
C ILE A 67 -2.05 -18.29 14.39
N ASP A 68 -0.85 -18.85 14.33
CA ASP A 68 -0.16 -19.44 15.50
C ASP A 68 0.26 -18.37 16.51
N SER A 69 0.65 -17.19 16.03
CA SER A 69 1.06 -16.03 16.83
C SER A 69 0.05 -14.89 16.80
N LEU A 70 -1.24 -15.17 16.85
CA LEU A 70 -2.30 -14.18 16.65
C LEU A 70 -2.20 -12.97 17.61
N HIS A 71 -1.73 -13.19 18.84
CA HIS A 71 -1.54 -12.12 19.81
C HIS A 71 -0.42 -11.15 19.42
N GLU A 72 0.72 -11.68 18.97
CA GLU A 72 1.85 -10.87 18.46
C GLU A 72 1.44 -10.13 17.21
N TYR A 73 0.76 -10.82 16.30
CA TYR A 73 0.22 -10.26 15.07
C TYR A 73 -0.74 -9.10 15.32
N THR A 74 -1.59 -9.22 16.35
CA THR A 74 -2.49 -8.13 16.76
C THR A 74 -1.71 -6.94 17.32
N GLY A 75 -0.65 -7.17 18.07
CA GLY A 75 0.25 -6.13 18.58
C GLY A 75 0.94 -5.35 17.46
N GLU A 76 1.53 -6.05 16.50
CA GLU A 76 2.18 -5.45 15.33
C GLU A 76 1.18 -4.68 14.46
N PHE A 77 -0.03 -5.21 14.30
CA PHE A 77 -1.10 -4.53 13.56
C PHE A 77 -1.53 -3.22 14.22
N ASN A 78 -1.65 -3.19 15.55
CA ASN A 78 -1.96 -1.97 16.29
C ASN A 78 -0.82 -0.94 16.19
N GLU A 79 0.43 -1.38 16.29
CA GLU A 79 1.60 -0.51 16.07
C GLU A 79 1.56 0.12 14.66
N MET A 80 1.26 -0.70 13.64
CA MET A 80 1.09 -0.21 12.27
C MET A 80 -0.03 0.85 12.17
N LEU A 81 -1.18 0.63 12.82
CA LEU A 81 -2.27 1.61 12.84
C LEU A 81 -1.86 2.91 13.53
N ASP A 82 -1.12 2.84 14.62
CA ASP A 82 -0.66 4.01 15.34
C ASP A 82 0.38 4.79 14.52
N VAL A 83 1.32 4.11 13.89
CA VAL A 83 2.25 4.73 12.93
C VAL A 83 1.50 5.38 11.77
N TYR A 84 0.50 4.71 11.19
CA TYR A 84 -0.31 5.27 10.10
C TYR A 84 -1.02 6.56 10.52
N LYS A 85 -1.58 6.61 11.73
CA LYS A 85 -2.25 7.81 12.29
C LYS A 85 -1.31 8.99 12.48
N THR A 86 -0.01 8.76 12.69
CA THR A 86 0.96 9.86 12.82
C THR A 86 1.15 10.63 11.53
N GLN A 87 0.80 10.05 10.38
CA GLN A 87 1.01 10.58 9.03
C GLN A 87 2.49 10.84 8.71
N ARG A 88 3.43 10.27 9.48
CA ARG A 88 4.87 10.43 9.28
C ARG A 88 5.42 9.29 8.45
N ILE A 89 5.70 9.60 7.18
CA ILE A 89 6.17 8.61 6.19
C ILE A 89 7.48 7.92 6.61
N SER A 90 8.38 8.65 7.29
CA SER A 90 9.64 8.09 7.82
C SER A 90 9.42 7.00 8.86
N GLU A 91 8.33 7.06 9.63
CA GLU A 91 7.99 6.02 10.61
C GLU A 91 7.45 4.77 9.93
N ILE A 92 6.69 4.93 8.83
CA ILE A 92 6.25 3.81 8.00
C ILE A 92 7.47 3.08 7.43
N GLU A 93 8.47 3.81 6.91
CA GLU A 93 9.71 3.24 6.40
C GLU A 93 10.49 2.49 7.51
N ALA A 94 10.63 3.12 8.67
CA ALA A 94 11.31 2.51 9.81
C ALA A 94 10.61 1.22 10.29
N MET A 95 9.28 1.19 10.28
CA MET A 95 8.48 0.02 10.61
C MET A 95 8.73 -1.12 9.61
N PHE A 96 8.69 -0.86 8.31
CA PHE A 96 8.99 -1.87 7.30
C PHE A 96 10.41 -2.45 7.43
N ASN A 97 11.37 -1.65 7.85
CA ASN A 97 12.75 -2.10 8.05
C ASN A 97 12.95 -2.90 9.34
N LYS A 98 12.09 -2.72 10.35
CA LYS A 98 12.19 -3.38 11.65
C LYS A 98 11.39 -4.68 11.74
N SER A 99 10.25 -4.74 11.06
CA SER A 99 9.32 -5.84 11.26
C SER A 99 9.84 -7.12 10.62
N GLU A 100 9.73 -8.24 11.33
CA GLU A 100 9.77 -9.56 10.73
C GLU A 100 8.65 -9.76 9.69
N PHE A 101 7.71 -8.82 9.66
CA PHE A 101 6.71 -8.56 8.62
C PHE A 101 7.32 -8.00 7.33
N THR A 102 8.65 -8.00 7.24
CA THR A 102 9.29 -7.63 5.98
C THR A 102 8.73 -8.55 4.92
N MET A 103 8.12 -7.94 3.93
CA MET A 103 7.69 -8.67 2.72
C MET A 103 8.85 -9.42 2.07
N GLY A 104 10.06 -9.31 2.66
CA GLY A 104 11.28 -9.98 2.25
C GLY A 104 11.48 -9.88 0.74
N ALA A 105 11.74 -11.02 0.10
CA ALA A 105 11.84 -11.12 -1.36
C ALA A 105 10.56 -10.68 -2.11
N SER A 106 9.42 -10.59 -1.42
CA SER A 106 8.15 -10.15 -2.00
C SER A 106 8.01 -8.63 -2.09
N GLN A 107 8.82 -7.85 -1.37
CA GLN A 107 8.77 -6.39 -1.42
C GLN A 107 9.02 -5.86 -2.84
N GLU A 108 9.99 -6.42 -3.53
CA GLU A 108 10.29 -6.02 -4.91
C GLU A 108 9.07 -6.20 -5.82
N ILE A 109 8.36 -7.32 -5.67
CA ILE A 109 7.19 -7.68 -6.48
C ILE A 109 5.97 -6.84 -6.07
N LEU A 110 5.72 -6.71 -4.77
CA LEU A 110 4.51 -6.07 -4.23
C LEU A 110 4.57 -4.55 -4.27
N LEU A 111 5.77 -3.96 -4.17
CA LEU A 111 5.94 -2.51 -4.08
C LEU A 111 6.84 -1.96 -5.19
N ASP A 112 8.12 -2.33 -5.23
CA ASP A 112 9.15 -1.60 -5.96
C ASP A 112 8.91 -1.57 -7.46
N ASN A 113 8.63 -2.72 -8.08
CA ASN A 113 8.39 -2.81 -9.51
C ASN A 113 7.11 -2.10 -9.92
N ARG A 114 6.09 -2.11 -9.08
CA ARG A 114 4.84 -1.39 -9.28
C ARG A 114 5.06 0.12 -9.18
N ASN A 115 5.80 0.58 -8.17
CA ASN A 115 6.16 1.99 -7.99
C ASN A 115 6.90 2.55 -9.21
N LYS A 116 7.88 1.82 -9.72
CA LYS A 116 8.63 2.20 -10.94
C LYS A 116 7.69 2.33 -12.15
N ASN A 117 6.78 1.38 -12.32
CA ASN A 117 5.80 1.43 -13.40
C ASN A 117 4.82 2.59 -13.25
N TRP A 118 4.33 2.87 -12.04
CA TRP A 118 3.42 3.98 -11.79
C TRP A 118 4.08 5.33 -12.03
N VAL A 119 5.32 5.51 -11.59
CA VAL A 119 6.07 6.75 -11.85
C VAL A 119 6.32 6.95 -13.34
N LYS A 120 6.56 5.89 -14.11
CA LYS A 120 6.66 5.97 -15.56
C LYS A 120 5.35 6.49 -16.19
N GLN A 121 4.20 5.96 -15.75
CA GLN A 121 2.89 6.43 -16.22
C GLN A 121 2.63 7.89 -15.81
N LEU A 122 2.98 8.25 -14.56
CA LEU A 122 2.82 9.63 -14.05
C LEU A 122 3.62 10.64 -14.87
N LYS A 123 4.81 10.30 -15.33
CA LYS A 123 5.61 11.18 -16.21
C LYS A 123 4.91 11.51 -17.52
N GLU A 124 4.06 10.62 -18.03
CA GLU A 124 3.29 10.83 -19.25
C GLU A 124 2.02 11.64 -19.01
N ILE A 125 1.44 11.53 -17.81
CA ILE A 125 0.14 12.11 -17.45
C ILE A 125 0.28 13.52 -16.87
N MET A 126 1.17 13.71 -15.89
CA MET A 126 1.29 14.95 -15.11
C MET A 126 1.65 16.20 -15.95
N PRO A 127 2.45 16.12 -17.02
CA PRO A 127 2.69 17.30 -17.84
C PRO A 127 1.46 17.83 -18.58
N LYS A 128 0.43 17.01 -18.72
CA LYS A 128 -0.77 17.32 -19.51
C LYS A 128 -2.00 17.55 -18.65
N ASN A 129 -1.97 17.14 -17.38
CA ASN A 129 -3.15 17.13 -16.53
C ASN A 129 -2.80 17.44 -15.09
N ASN A 130 -3.71 18.10 -14.40
CA ASN A 130 -3.71 18.10 -12.93
C ASN A 130 -4.29 16.78 -12.44
N VAL A 131 -3.52 16.02 -11.67
CA VAL A 131 -3.93 14.71 -11.20
C VAL A 131 -3.91 14.63 -9.68
N PHE A 132 -4.86 13.91 -9.13
CA PHE A 132 -4.83 13.43 -7.75
C PHE A 132 -4.50 11.94 -7.79
N VAL A 133 -3.49 11.51 -7.02
CA VAL A 133 -3.00 10.13 -7.00
C VAL A 133 -3.20 9.55 -5.62
N ALA A 134 -3.95 8.46 -5.53
CA ALA A 134 -4.15 7.71 -4.30
C ALA A 134 -3.49 6.34 -4.41
N VAL A 135 -2.59 6.04 -3.49
CA VAL A 135 -1.90 4.75 -3.38
C VAL A 135 -1.77 4.34 -1.92
N GLY A 136 -1.64 3.06 -1.65
CA GLY A 136 -1.40 2.58 -0.28
C GLY A 136 -0.14 3.22 0.33
N ALA A 137 -0.21 3.56 1.61
CA ALA A 137 0.86 4.28 2.31
C ALA A 137 2.23 3.59 2.20
N GLY A 138 2.26 2.25 2.15
CA GLY A 138 3.47 1.47 1.96
C GLY A 138 4.21 1.71 0.63
N HIS A 139 3.54 2.27 -0.37
CA HIS A 139 4.15 2.61 -1.65
C HIS A 139 4.90 3.96 -1.63
N LEU A 140 4.70 4.78 -0.60
CA LEU A 140 5.20 6.16 -0.58
C LEU A 140 6.68 6.27 -0.16
N PRO A 141 7.13 5.62 0.95
CA PRO A 141 8.48 5.80 1.51
C PRO A 141 9.55 4.98 0.82
N GLY A 142 10.79 5.25 1.21
CA GLY A 142 11.97 4.47 0.84
C GLY A 142 12.57 4.84 -0.50
N LYS A 143 13.71 4.21 -0.80
CA LYS A 143 14.50 4.44 -2.02
C LYS A 143 13.68 4.18 -3.29
N ASN A 144 12.88 3.10 -3.30
CA ASN A 144 12.01 2.71 -4.40
C ASN A 144 10.56 3.17 -4.17
N GLY A 145 10.31 4.04 -3.20
CA GLY A 145 9.00 4.64 -2.95
C GLY A 145 8.63 5.68 -4.02
N VAL A 146 7.35 5.84 -4.27
CA VAL A 146 6.82 6.75 -5.31
C VAL A 146 7.34 8.17 -5.11
N LEU A 147 7.43 8.66 -3.86
CA LEU A 147 7.90 10.03 -3.59
C LEU A 147 9.36 10.24 -3.99
N ASN A 148 10.23 9.28 -3.67
CA ASN A 148 11.63 9.35 -4.04
C ASN A 148 11.83 9.21 -5.54
N LEU A 149 11.16 8.23 -6.14
CA LEU A 149 11.23 8.02 -7.59
C LEU A 149 10.76 9.24 -8.39
N LEU A 150 9.74 9.97 -7.92
CA LEU A 150 9.33 11.24 -8.55
C LEU A 150 10.41 12.32 -8.40
N ARG A 151 11.05 12.43 -7.24
CA ARG A 151 12.18 13.39 -7.05
C ARG A 151 13.35 13.07 -7.98
N GLU A 152 13.69 11.80 -8.15
CA GLU A 152 14.72 11.35 -9.10
C GLU A 152 14.39 11.71 -10.56
N GLN A 153 13.11 11.86 -10.88
CA GLN A 153 12.66 12.36 -12.18
C GLN A 153 12.58 13.88 -12.28
N GLY A 154 13.07 14.61 -11.27
CA GLY A 154 13.12 16.07 -11.26
C GLY A 154 11.86 16.77 -10.75
N TYR A 155 10.87 16.03 -10.22
CA TYR A 155 9.69 16.65 -9.63
C TYR A 155 9.97 17.16 -8.22
N THR A 156 9.43 18.32 -7.89
CA THR A 156 9.42 18.83 -6.52
C THR A 156 8.28 18.19 -5.74
N VAL A 157 8.61 17.38 -4.74
CA VAL A 157 7.63 16.73 -3.88
C VAL A 157 7.78 17.23 -2.46
N ARG A 158 6.75 17.87 -1.92
CA ARG A 158 6.71 18.43 -0.57
C ARG A 158 5.45 17.95 0.17
N PRO A 159 5.55 17.73 1.48
CA PRO A 159 4.39 17.38 2.28
C PRO A 159 3.43 18.58 2.40
N LEU A 160 2.14 18.28 2.48
CA LEU A 160 1.15 19.24 2.96
C LEU A 160 0.99 19.04 4.47
N VAL A 161 0.98 20.14 5.20
CA VAL A 161 0.72 20.09 6.64
C VAL A 161 -0.80 20.06 6.84
N ASN A 162 -1.30 18.99 7.43
CA ASN A 162 -2.69 18.96 7.88
C ASN A 162 -2.83 19.87 9.10
N LYS A 163 -3.78 20.77 9.03
CA LYS A 163 -4.14 21.67 10.13
C LYS A 163 -5.15 21.00 11.05
#